data_2b61dc71ad4ab791830ec6233534f696
#
_entry.id   2b61dc71ad4ab791830ec6233534f696
#
_cell.length_a   1.000
_cell.length_b   1.000
_cell.length_c   1.000
_cell.angle_alpha   90.00
_cell.angle_beta   90.00
_cell.angle_gamma   90.00
#
_symmetry.space_group_name_H-M   'P 1'
#
loop_
_entity.id
_entity.type
_entity.pdbx_description
1 polymer ?
#
loop_
_entity_poly.entity_id
_entity_poly.type
_entity_poly.pdbx_seq_one_letter_code
_entity_poly.pdbx_strand_id
1 'polypeptide(L)'
;FQAEDGIRDVERSRGLGDVYKRQIVYFHGGGWVVGSRKGSDALCRYMANKSGCRVFSIEYRLAPEFKFPVPVEDCFAALDFINKNHKDLLVDKNKLVVAGDSAGANLATVVAIMARERKDINLAYQLLIYPATDASSHYPSYDENSKGFLLEKSSMDWFYNHYLPNDDARKDWRVSPILAEDLTNLPPSYIITVLADPLRDEGRAYAEKLKENGNDVEHVEYSDTVHAFFSWATVFESSKKAVDKACKSINKALG
;
A
#
# COMPACT_ATOMS: atom_id res chain seq x y z
N PHE A 1 5.39 11.82 -16.53
CA PHE A 1 4.37 11.82 -15.47
C PHE A 1 4.37 13.18 -14.76
N GLN A 2 3.24 13.88 -14.80
CA GLN A 2 3.01 15.03 -13.94
C GLN A 2 2.22 14.55 -12.74
N ALA A 3 2.75 14.74 -11.54
CA ALA A 3 2.15 14.23 -10.30
C ALA A 3 0.70 14.73 -10.10
N GLU A 4 0.41 15.94 -10.58
CA GLU A 4 -0.92 16.55 -10.54
C GLU A 4 -1.98 15.74 -11.29
N ASP A 5 -1.64 15.20 -12.47
CA ASP A 5 -2.58 14.45 -13.30
C ASP A 5 -2.90 13.05 -12.74
N GLY A 6 -1.98 12.47 -11.95
CA GLY A 6 -2.13 11.15 -11.34
C GLY A 6 -2.86 11.17 -9.99
N ILE A 7 -3.10 12.34 -9.40
CA ILE A 7 -3.71 12.47 -8.08
C ILE A 7 -5.19 12.79 -8.19
N ARG A 8 -6.02 11.98 -7.55
CA ARG A 8 -7.45 12.29 -7.33
C ARG A 8 -7.72 12.46 -5.85
N ASP A 9 -8.24 13.62 -5.48
CA ASP A 9 -8.78 13.88 -4.15
C ASP A 9 -10.20 13.27 -4.03
N VAL A 10 -10.36 12.30 -3.16
CA VAL A 10 -11.63 11.62 -2.90
C VAL A 10 -12.26 12.21 -1.64
N GLU A 11 -12.30 13.55 -1.57
CA GLU A 11 -12.90 14.23 -0.41
C GLU A 11 -14.40 14.44 -0.56
N ARG A 12 -15.16 14.06 0.46
CA ARG A 12 -16.44 14.65 0.80
C ARG A 12 -16.59 14.70 2.31
N SER A 13 -15.87 15.61 2.96
CA SER A 13 -16.28 16.08 4.28
C SER A 13 -16.95 17.44 4.12
N ARG A 14 -18.27 17.47 4.14
CA ARG A 14 -19.02 18.73 4.28
C ARG A 14 -18.74 19.31 5.66
N GLY A 15 -18.23 20.55 5.72
CA GLY A 15 -18.45 21.42 6.86
C GLY A 15 -17.30 21.63 7.84
N LEU A 16 -16.05 21.31 7.49
CA LEU A 16 -14.89 21.78 8.28
C LEU A 16 -14.11 22.76 7.41
N GLY A 17 -14.12 24.02 7.80
CA GLY A 17 -13.42 25.12 7.14
C GLY A 17 -11.92 24.86 6.93
N ASP A 18 -11.11 25.89 6.73
CA ASP A 18 -9.66 25.88 6.39
C ASP A 18 -8.73 25.13 7.39
N VAL A 19 -9.15 23.94 7.88
CA VAL A 19 -8.38 23.14 8.80
C VAL A 19 -7.56 22.13 8.01
N TYR A 20 -6.25 22.10 8.25
CA TYR A 20 -5.34 21.07 7.75
C TYR A 20 -5.86 19.69 8.15
N LYS A 21 -5.95 18.80 7.16
CA LYS A 21 -6.57 17.48 7.35
C LYS A 21 -5.53 16.37 7.41
N ARG A 22 -5.92 15.29 8.09
CA ARG A 22 -5.21 13.99 8.06
C ARG A 22 -5.38 13.37 6.67
N GLN A 23 -4.33 12.77 6.10
CA GLN A 23 -4.36 12.24 4.73
C GLN A 23 -3.90 10.80 4.65
N ILE A 24 -4.54 10.08 3.73
CA ILE A 24 -4.10 8.77 3.26
C ILE A 24 -3.70 8.93 1.78
N VAL A 25 -2.45 8.64 1.46
CA VAL A 25 -1.96 8.50 0.09
C VAL A 25 -2.07 7.02 -0.27
N TYR A 26 -3.01 6.69 -1.15
CA TYR A 26 -3.39 5.32 -1.46
C TYR A 26 -2.89 4.89 -2.84
N PHE A 27 -2.19 3.76 -2.89
CA PHE A 27 -1.71 3.12 -4.11
C PHE A 27 -2.53 1.84 -4.34
N HIS A 28 -3.18 1.74 -5.49
CA HIS A 28 -4.05 0.60 -5.80
C HIS A 28 -3.26 -0.68 -6.10
N GLY A 29 -3.88 -1.84 -5.88
CA GLY A 29 -3.36 -3.13 -6.28
C GLY A 29 -3.51 -3.41 -7.77
N GLY A 30 -3.16 -4.64 -8.18
CA GLY A 30 -3.25 -5.09 -9.57
C GLY A 30 -1.91 -5.51 -10.17
N GLY A 31 -0.96 -5.98 -9.35
CA GLY A 31 0.31 -6.55 -9.81
C GLY A 31 1.16 -5.58 -10.65
N TRP A 32 1.04 -4.28 -10.44
CA TRP A 32 1.70 -3.20 -11.20
C TRP A 32 1.33 -3.16 -12.70
N VAL A 33 0.41 -4.02 -13.16
CA VAL A 33 0.05 -4.22 -14.58
C VAL A 33 -1.39 -3.82 -14.86
N VAL A 34 -2.27 -4.04 -13.89
CA VAL A 34 -3.70 -3.70 -14.00
C VAL A 34 -4.14 -2.86 -12.81
N GLY A 35 -5.42 -2.48 -12.81
CA GLY A 35 -5.95 -1.61 -11.76
C GLY A 35 -6.00 -0.14 -12.18
N SER A 36 -6.60 0.67 -11.34
CA SER A 36 -6.70 2.12 -11.54
C SER A 36 -7.26 2.79 -10.29
N ARG A 37 -7.05 4.10 -10.15
CA ARG A 37 -7.75 4.91 -9.14
C ARG A 37 -9.27 4.80 -9.23
N LYS A 38 -9.82 4.61 -10.46
CA LYS A 38 -11.26 4.43 -10.67
C LYS A 38 -11.75 3.11 -10.09
N GLY A 39 -10.98 2.03 -10.23
CA GLY A 39 -11.30 0.73 -9.64
C GLY A 39 -11.30 0.76 -8.11
N SER A 40 -10.44 1.55 -7.51
CA SER A 40 -10.30 1.70 -6.05
C SER A 40 -11.20 2.79 -5.45
N ASP A 41 -12.00 3.50 -6.27
CA ASP A 41 -12.79 4.68 -5.81
C ASP A 41 -13.77 4.33 -4.68
N ALA A 42 -14.46 3.19 -4.77
CA ALA A 42 -15.40 2.76 -3.74
C ALA A 42 -14.73 2.51 -2.39
N LEU A 43 -13.59 1.82 -2.39
CA LEU A 43 -12.79 1.56 -1.20
C LEU A 43 -12.22 2.88 -0.62
N CYS A 44 -11.65 3.73 -1.45
CA CYS A 44 -11.08 5.02 -1.01
C CYS A 44 -12.15 5.91 -0.38
N ARG A 45 -13.36 5.97 -0.95
CA ARG A 45 -14.50 6.70 -0.36
C ARG A 45 -14.94 6.10 0.97
N TYR A 46 -14.97 4.77 1.06
CA TYR A 46 -15.32 4.09 2.29
C TYR A 46 -14.28 4.40 3.39
N MET A 47 -12.98 4.30 3.07
CA MET A 47 -11.90 4.65 4.00
C MET A 47 -11.95 6.12 4.41
N ALA A 48 -12.19 7.04 3.48
CA ALA A 48 -12.32 8.47 3.79
C ALA A 48 -13.46 8.74 4.78
N ASN A 49 -14.62 8.10 4.56
CA ASN A 49 -15.78 8.23 5.44
C ASN A 49 -15.53 7.65 6.85
N LYS A 50 -14.84 6.50 6.95
CA LYS A 50 -14.60 5.81 8.21
C LYS A 50 -13.45 6.39 9.03
N SER A 51 -12.40 6.83 8.37
CA SER A 51 -11.23 7.42 9.04
C SER A 51 -11.39 8.91 9.29
N GLY A 52 -12.26 9.61 8.54
CA GLY A 52 -12.29 11.06 8.51
C GLY A 52 -11.06 11.69 7.87
N CYS A 53 -10.20 10.89 7.24
CA CYS A 53 -9.05 11.36 6.49
C CYS A 53 -9.46 11.72 5.05
N ARG A 54 -8.75 12.69 4.46
CA ARG A 54 -8.77 12.85 3.01
C ARG A 54 -7.95 11.72 2.38
N VAL A 55 -8.43 11.14 1.28
CA VAL A 55 -7.71 10.09 0.55
C VAL A 55 -7.27 10.60 -0.80
N PHE A 56 -5.97 10.62 -1.05
CA PHE A 56 -5.38 10.83 -2.36
C PHE A 56 -5.14 9.47 -3.02
N SER A 57 -6.00 9.10 -3.96
CA SER A 57 -5.86 7.87 -4.75
C SER A 57 -4.96 8.14 -5.95
N ILE A 58 -3.81 7.48 -5.99
CA ILE A 58 -2.77 7.74 -6.97
C ILE A 58 -2.95 6.86 -8.20
N GLU A 59 -2.91 7.47 -9.39
CA GLU A 59 -2.83 6.80 -10.68
C GLU A 59 -1.37 6.75 -11.11
N TYR A 60 -0.69 5.64 -10.85
CA TYR A 60 0.68 5.43 -11.30
C TYR A 60 0.70 4.70 -12.65
N ARG A 61 1.73 4.91 -13.44
CA ARG A 61 1.90 4.27 -14.75
C ARG A 61 2.13 2.77 -14.58
N LEU A 62 1.50 1.98 -15.44
CA LEU A 62 1.46 0.53 -15.35
C LEU A 62 2.40 -0.16 -16.35
N ALA A 63 2.91 -1.32 -15.97
CA ALA A 63 3.55 -2.25 -16.87
C ALA A 63 2.49 -2.94 -17.77
N PRO A 64 2.90 -3.46 -18.93
CA PRO A 64 4.27 -3.57 -19.45
C PRO A 64 4.82 -2.31 -20.11
N GLU A 65 3.99 -1.28 -20.35
CA GLU A 65 4.40 -0.03 -21.02
C GLU A 65 5.42 0.71 -20.13
N PHE A 66 5.24 0.66 -18.82
CA PHE A 66 6.10 1.33 -17.86
C PHE A 66 6.55 0.32 -16.77
N LYS A 67 7.61 -0.41 -17.09
CA LYS A 67 8.20 -1.39 -16.18
C LYS A 67 8.87 -0.74 -14.96
N PHE A 68 9.23 -1.55 -13.98
CA PHE A 68 10.10 -1.15 -12.87
C PHE A 68 11.33 -0.38 -13.38
N PRO A 69 11.72 0.74 -12.77
CA PRO A 69 11.20 1.30 -11.51
C PRO A 69 10.08 2.34 -11.66
N VAL A 70 9.50 2.56 -12.85
CA VAL A 70 8.60 3.68 -13.14
C VAL A 70 7.40 3.79 -12.17
N PRO A 71 6.66 2.72 -11.82
CA PRO A 71 5.57 2.80 -10.84
C PRO A 71 6.01 3.29 -9.46
N VAL A 72 7.22 2.88 -9.01
CA VAL A 72 7.81 3.33 -7.74
C VAL A 72 8.10 4.83 -7.78
N GLU A 73 8.72 5.29 -8.87
CA GLU A 73 9.06 6.69 -9.06
C GLU A 73 7.82 7.59 -9.11
N ASP A 74 6.76 7.14 -9.78
CA ASP A 74 5.48 7.87 -9.83
C ASP A 74 4.84 7.99 -8.45
N CYS A 75 4.80 6.90 -7.68
CA CYS A 75 4.23 6.89 -6.33
C CYS A 75 5.01 7.80 -5.38
N PHE A 76 6.35 7.76 -5.46
CA PHE A 76 7.19 8.64 -4.65
C PHE A 76 7.05 10.11 -5.08
N ALA A 77 7.01 10.39 -6.38
CA ALA A 77 6.78 11.74 -6.90
C ALA A 77 5.42 12.31 -6.46
N ALA A 78 4.37 11.48 -6.41
CA ALA A 78 3.06 11.88 -5.91
C ALA A 78 3.10 12.24 -4.42
N LEU A 79 3.78 11.44 -3.59
CA LEU A 79 3.97 11.76 -2.16
C LEU A 79 4.77 13.06 -1.98
N ASP A 80 5.87 13.23 -2.72
CA ASP A 80 6.72 14.42 -2.67
C ASP A 80 5.94 15.68 -3.10
N PHE A 81 5.11 15.56 -4.15
CA PHE A 81 4.22 16.63 -4.58
C PHE A 81 3.22 17.03 -3.48
N ILE A 82 2.55 16.06 -2.86
CA ILE A 82 1.60 16.31 -1.76
C ILE A 82 2.32 16.98 -0.60
N ASN A 83 3.51 16.52 -0.23
CA ASN A 83 4.29 17.09 0.84
C ASN A 83 4.74 18.53 0.55
N LYS A 84 5.20 18.84 -0.67
CA LYS A 84 5.63 20.18 -1.08
C LYS A 84 4.47 21.18 -1.17
N ASN A 85 3.34 20.73 -1.67
CA ASN A 85 2.15 21.57 -1.86
C ASN A 85 1.16 21.46 -0.68
N HIS A 86 1.63 21.04 0.50
CA HIS A 86 0.79 20.76 1.66
C HIS A 86 -0.12 21.92 2.08
N LYS A 87 0.34 23.17 1.90
CA LYS A 87 -0.46 24.35 2.24
C LYS A 87 -1.66 24.52 1.30
N ASP A 88 -1.41 24.45 0.00
CA ASP A 88 -2.45 24.63 -1.03
C ASP A 88 -3.43 23.45 -1.03
N LEU A 89 -2.93 22.24 -0.71
CA LEU A 89 -3.72 21.05 -0.56
C LEU A 89 -4.36 20.89 0.84
N LEU A 90 -4.12 21.82 1.77
CA LEU A 90 -4.61 21.75 3.16
C LEU A 90 -4.23 20.44 3.86
N VAL A 91 -2.98 20.02 3.70
CA VAL A 91 -2.41 18.76 4.22
C VAL A 91 -1.67 19.02 5.53
N ASP A 92 -1.96 18.25 6.57
CA ASP A 92 -1.13 18.20 7.78
C ASP A 92 0.08 17.27 7.55
N LYS A 93 1.25 17.86 7.37
CA LYS A 93 2.51 17.11 7.13
C LYS A 93 2.87 16.10 8.22
N ASN A 94 2.34 16.27 9.42
CA ASN A 94 2.61 15.37 10.54
C ASN A 94 1.58 14.21 10.61
N LYS A 95 0.59 14.22 9.73
CA LYS A 95 -0.51 13.24 9.69
C LYS A 95 -0.68 12.61 8.31
N LEU A 96 0.44 12.38 7.62
CA LEU A 96 0.50 11.66 6.35
C LEU A 96 0.57 10.15 6.58
N VAL A 97 -0.32 9.42 5.93
CA VAL A 97 -0.36 7.96 5.90
C VAL A 97 -0.12 7.49 4.47
N VAL A 98 0.73 6.50 4.27
CA VAL A 98 0.78 5.75 3.01
C VAL A 98 0.02 4.45 3.17
N ALA A 99 -0.75 4.08 2.16
CA ALA A 99 -1.57 2.88 2.18
C ALA A 99 -1.64 2.24 0.79
N GLY A 100 -1.87 0.95 0.75
CA GLY A 100 -2.12 0.24 -0.49
C GLY A 100 -2.47 -1.21 -0.28
N ASP A 101 -2.92 -1.85 -1.33
CA ASP A 101 -3.25 -3.27 -1.37
C ASP A 101 -2.40 -4.01 -2.39
N SER A 102 -1.92 -5.22 -2.08
CA SER A 102 -1.15 -6.07 -2.99
C SER A 102 0.11 -5.36 -3.53
N ALA A 103 0.24 -5.20 -4.84
CA ALA A 103 1.27 -4.39 -5.49
C ALA A 103 1.29 -2.94 -4.97
N GLY A 104 0.13 -2.37 -4.65
CA GLY A 104 0.04 -1.03 -4.05
C GLY A 104 0.59 -0.98 -2.62
N ALA A 105 0.46 -2.06 -1.86
CA ALA A 105 1.08 -2.17 -0.54
C ALA A 105 2.60 -2.33 -0.63
N ASN A 106 3.11 -3.03 -1.66
CA ASN A 106 4.53 -3.01 -2.00
C ASN A 106 5.01 -1.58 -2.26
N LEU A 107 4.32 -0.84 -3.14
CA LEU A 107 4.64 0.56 -3.44
C LEU A 107 4.58 1.43 -2.18
N ALA A 108 3.59 1.23 -1.29
CA ALA A 108 3.44 2.00 -0.07
C ALA A 108 4.64 1.83 0.88
N THR A 109 5.09 0.60 1.11
CA THR A 109 6.24 0.37 1.99
C THR A 109 7.56 0.80 1.35
N VAL A 110 7.74 0.62 0.03
CA VAL A 110 8.92 1.13 -0.69
C VAL A 110 8.99 2.65 -0.61
N VAL A 111 7.86 3.33 -0.83
CA VAL A 111 7.76 4.79 -0.69
C VAL A 111 8.03 5.24 0.75
N ALA A 112 7.61 4.46 1.76
CA ALA A 112 7.92 4.75 3.16
C ALA A 112 9.43 4.66 3.45
N ILE A 113 10.11 3.64 2.91
CA ILE A 113 11.58 3.51 3.03
C ILE A 113 12.27 4.70 2.34
N MET A 114 11.87 5.06 1.12
CA MET A 114 12.42 6.23 0.41
C MET A 114 12.15 7.55 1.15
N ALA A 115 10.97 7.71 1.74
CA ALA A 115 10.59 8.90 2.49
C ALA A 115 11.43 9.08 3.76
N ARG A 116 11.79 7.99 4.45
CA ARG A 116 12.68 8.02 5.63
C ARG A 116 14.04 8.64 5.30
N GLU A 117 14.58 8.41 4.10
CA GLU A 117 15.83 9.01 3.65
C GLU A 117 15.70 10.53 3.41
N ARG A 118 14.48 11.02 3.30
CA ARG A 118 14.17 12.44 3.12
C ARG A 118 13.87 13.08 4.49
N LYS A 119 14.60 14.14 4.81
CA LYS A 119 14.42 14.86 6.09
C LYS A 119 13.17 15.74 6.13
N ASP A 120 12.56 15.99 4.98
CA ASP A 120 11.41 16.89 4.82
C ASP A 120 10.07 16.17 4.68
N ILE A 121 10.07 14.82 4.57
CA ILE A 121 8.86 14.00 4.49
C ILE A 121 8.73 13.18 5.77
N ASN A 122 7.66 13.42 6.52
CA ASN A 122 7.34 12.67 7.72
C ASN A 122 6.07 11.86 7.52
N LEU A 123 6.18 10.53 7.55
CA LEU A 123 5.03 9.64 7.50
C LEU A 123 4.64 9.23 8.91
N ALA A 124 3.39 9.42 9.25
CA ALA A 124 2.84 9.07 10.57
C ALA A 124 2.43 7.60 10.68
N TYR A 125 2.11 6.96 9.56
CA TYR A 125 1.62 5.59 9.53
C TYR A 125 1.74 4.94 8.15
N GLN A 126 1.76 3.60 8.11
CA GLN A 126 1.61 2.83 6.88
C GLN A 126 0.57 1.71 7.06
N LEU A 127 -0.33 1.57 6.09
CA LEU A 127 -1.31 0.50 6.02
C LEU A 127 -0.98 -0.40 4.82
N LEU A 128 -0.54 -1.62 5.10
CA LEU A 128 -0.08 -2.59 4.11
C LEU A 128 -1.05 -3.76 4.04
N ILE A 129 -1.84 -3.83 2.97
CA ILE A 129 -2.91 -4.80 2.81
C ILE A 129 -2.40 -5.92 1.91
N TYR A 130 -2.20 -7.12 2.47
CA TYR A 130 -1.63 -8.32 1.82
C TYR A 130 -0.47 -7.98 0.85
N PRO A 131 0.61 -7.36 1.36
CA PRO A 131 1.65 -6.79 0.52
C PRO A 131 2.50 -7.86 -0.19
N ALA A 132 2.90 -7.58 -1.44
CA ALA A 132 4.01 -8.27 -2.08
C ALA A 132 5.33 -7.69 -1.54
N THR A 133 6.17 -8.50 -0.89
CA THR A 133 7.36 -8.01 -0.17
C THR A 133 8.66 -8.70 -0.54
N ASP A 134 8.60 -9.82 -1.25
CA ASP A 134 9.78 -10.59 -1.64
C ASP A 134 9.59 -11.37 -2.95
N ALA A 135 9.96 -10.76 -4.06
CA ALA A 135 9.98 -11.43 -5.36
C ALA A 135 11.19 -12.37 -5.57
N SER A 136 12.15 -12.35 -4.65
CA SER A 136 13.44 -13.05 -4.80
C SER A 136 13.43 -14.45 -4.22
N SER A 137 12.49 -14.77 -3.33
CA SER A 137 12.40 -16.04 -2.61
C SER A 137 11.12 -16.80 -2.96
N HIS A 138 11.16 -18.11 -2.71
CA HIS A 138 9.99 -18.97 -2.84
C HIS A 138 9.49 -19.36 -1.44
N TYR A 139 8.25 -19.03 -1.15
CA TYR A 139 7.60 -19.33 0.13
C TYR A 139 6.60 -20.49 0.00
N PRO A 140 6.38 -21.28 1.08
CA PRO A 140 5.41 -22.40 1.07
C PRO A 140 4.01 -21.99 0.64
N SER A 141 3.57 -20.76 0.99
CA SER A 141 2.24 -20.25 0.62
C SER A 141 2.02 -20.18 -0.90
N TYR A 142 3.08 -20.05 -1.71
CA TYR A 142 2.97 -20.09 -3.18
C TYR A 142 2.58 -21.47 -3.70
N ASP A 143 3.00 -22.57 -3.05
CA ASP A 143 2.62 -23.91 -3.43
C ASP A 143 1.27 -24.31 -2.83
N GLU A 144 1.04 -23.98 -1.55
CA GLU A 144 -0.20 -24.25 -0.83
C GLU A 144 -1.41 -23.55 -1.48
N ASN A 145 -1.23 -22.32 -1.95
CA ASN A 145 -2.27 -21.51 -2.56
C ASN A 145 -2.06 -21.31 -4.07
N SER A 146 -1.42 -22.32 -4.72
CA SER A 146 -1.05 -22.23 -6.13
C SER A 146 -2.24 -22.13 -7.09
N LYS A 147 -3.39 -22.71 -6.72
CA LYS A 147 -4.62 -22.77 -7.53
C LYS A 147 -5.87 -22.76 -6.67
N GLY A 148 -6.99 -22.34 -7.28
CA GLY A 148 -8.32 -22.41 -6.67
C GLY A 148 -8.71 -21.19 -5.84
N PHE A 149 -7.86 -20.19 -5.76
CA PHE A 149 -8.13 -18.91 -5.13
C PHE A 149 -8.04 -17.78 -6.13
N LEU A 150 -8.47 -16.57 -5.75
CA LEU A 150 -8.54 -15.43 -6.65
C LEU A 150 -7.17 -15.02 -7.20
N LEU A 151 -6.14 -15.02 -6.36
CA LEU A 151 -4.74 -14.87 -6.76
C LEU A 151 -4.09 -16.24 -6.78
N GLU A 152 -3.52 -16.61 -7.90
CA GLU A 152 -2.79 -17.86 -8.09
C GLU A 152 -1.29 -17.58 -8.32
N LYS A 153 -0.45 -18.61 -8.09
CA LYS A 153 0.98 -18.52 -8.39
C LYS A 153 1.24 -18.12 -9.85
N SER A 154 0.50 -18.70 -10.80
CA SER A 154 0.61 -18.37 -12.22
C SER A 154 0.33 -16.90 -12.52
N SER A 155 -0.60 -16.29 -11.76
CA SER A 155 -0.89 -14.86 -11.85
C SER A 155 0.28 -14.01 -11.36
N MET A 156 0.93 -14.41 -10.26
CA MET A 156 2.13 -13.72 -9.76
C MET A 156 3.29 -13.81 -10.74
N ASP A 157 3.53 -14.99 -11.33
CA ASP A 157 4.55 -15.16 -12.37
C ASP A 157 4.27 -14.26 -13.58
N TRP A 158 3.00 -14.17 -13.99
CA TRP A 158 2.58 -13.31 -15.08
C TRP A 158 2.82 -11.82 -14.75
N PHE A 159 2.46 -11.37 -13.55
CA PHE A 159 2.68 -9.98 -13.11
C PHE A 159 4.18 -9.63 -13.09
N TYR A 160 5.02 -10.46 -12.50
CA TYR A 160 6.46 -10.21 -12.44
C TYR A 160 7.09 -10.18 -13.84
N ASN A 161 6.69 -11.07 -14.75
CA ASN A 161 7.19 -11.09 -16.13
C ASN A 161 6.87 -9.80 -16.90
N HIS A 162 5.75 -9.14 -16.60
CA HIS A 162 5.38 -7.87 -17.21
C HIS A 162 6.02 -6.68 -16.50
N TYR A 163 6.09 -6.72 -15.17
CA TYR A 163 6.57 -5.61 -14.35
C TYR A 163 8.09 -5.45 -14.39
N LEU A 164 8.83 -6.56 -14.30
CA LEU A 164 10.28 -6.52 -14.17
C LEU A 164 10.97 -6.42 -15.54
N PRO A 165 12.04 -5.64 -15.65
CA PRO A 165 12.84 -5.58 -16.88
C PRO A 165 13.64 -6.87 -17.12
N ASN A 166 14.06 -7.55 -16.04
CA ASN A 166 14.80 -8.80 -16.00
C ASN A 166 14.67 -9.47 -14.63
N ASP A 167 15.13 -10.71 -14.49
CA ASP A 167 15.03 -11.46 -13.22
C ASP A 167 15.93 -10.90 -12.10
N ASP A 168 17.05 -10.26 -12.42
CA ASP A 168 17.93 -9.66 -11.39
C ASP A 168 17.23 -8.54 -10.63
N ALA A 169 16.27 -7.87 -11.25
CA ALA A 169 15.46 -6.85 -10.59
C ALA A 169 14.66 -7.37 -9.40
N ARG A 170 14.41 -8.69 -9.29
CA ARG A 170 13.78 -9.31 -8.11
C ARG A 170 14.55 -9.06 -6.83
N LYS A 171 15.86 -8.85 -6.91
CA LYS A 171 16.75 -8.59 -5.78
C LYS A 171 16.88 -7.11 -5.44
N ASP A 172 16.33 -6.22 -6.24
CA ASP A 172 16.26 -4.80 -5.89
C ASP A 172 15.27 -4.61 -4.73
N TRP A 173 15.69 -3.97 -3.65
CA TRP A 173 14.85 -3.75 -2.48
C TRP A 173 13.58 -2.93 -2.79
N ARG A 174 13.55 -2.19 -3.89
CA ARG A 174 12.35 -1.48 -4.35
C ARG A 174 11.31 -2.41 -5.01
N VAL A 175 11.70 -3.64 -5.32
CA VAL A 175 10.81 -4.73 -5.73
C VAL A 175 10.53 -5.64 -4.54
N SER A 176 11.58 -5.99 -3.80
CA SER A 176 11.56 -6.88 -2.63
C SER A 176 11.95 -6.10 -1.36
N PRO A 177 11.04 -5.31 -0.76
CA PRO A 177 11.39 -4.44 0.36
C PRO A 177 11.92 -5.18 1.58
N ILE A 178 11.67 -6.47 1.70
CA ILE A 178 12.32 -7.31 2.73
C ILE A 178 13.84 -7.33 2.61
N LEU A 179 14.41 -7.05 1.44
CA LEU A 179 15.86 -7.03 1.18
C LEU A 179 16.52 -5.68 1.50
N ALA A 180 15.75 -4.68 1.91
CA ALA A 180 16.35 -3.39 2.29
C ALA A 180 17.37 -3.59 3.44
N GLU A 181 18.55 -2.97 3.30
CA GLU A 181 19.65 -3.10 4.28
C GLU A 181 19.30 -2.51 5.64
N ASP A 182 18.53 -1.44 5.65
CA ASP A 182 18.06 -0.77 6.86
C ASP A 182 16.52 -0.62 6.81
N LEU A 183 15.85 -1.21 7.78
CA LEU A 183 14.40 -1.10 8.01
C LEU A 183 14.09 -0.41 9.34
N THR A 184 15.04 0.24 9.99
CA THR A 184 14.80 0.96 11.25
C THR A 184 14.07 2.28 11.01
N ASN A 185 13.41 2.81 12.05
CA ASN A 185 12.77 4.13 12.04
C ASN A 185 11.72 4.32 10.91
N LEU A 186 11.07 3.25 10.49
CA LEU A 186 9.91 3.34 9.61
C LEU A 186 8.65 3.71 10.41
N PRO A 187 7.63 4.30 9.77
CA PRO A 187 6.39 4.66 10.47
C PRO A 187 5.69 3.41 11.04
N PRO A 188 4.97 3.55 12.16
CA PRO A 188 4.12 2.48 12.67
C PRO A 188 3.27 1.86 11.57
N SER A 189 3.06 0.54 11.60
CA SER A 189 2.44 -0.18 10.50
C SER A 189 1.28 -1.08 10.94
N TYR A 190 0.24 -1.11 10.12
CA TYR A 190 -0.80 -2.13 10.17
C TYR A 190 -0.68 -3.01 8.93
N ILE A 191 -0.32 -4.28 9.15
CA ILE A 191 -0.09 -5.23 8.07
C ILE A 191 -1.19 -6.29 8.11
N ILE A 192 -1.86 -6.48 6.98
CA ILE A 192 -2.88 -7.52 6.80
C ILE A 192 -2.29 -8.63 5.92
N THR A 193 -2.43 -9.88 6.36
CA THR A 193 -2.23 -11.07 5.53
C THR A 193 -3.51 -11.89 5.45
N VAL A 194 -3.56 -12.81 4.49
CA VAL A 194 -4.71 -13.70 4.28
C VAL A 194 -4.21 -15.13 4.20
N LEU A 195 -4.90 -16.06 4.86
CA LEU A 195 -4.48 -17.47 4.92
C LEU A 195 -4.45 -18.11 3.52
N ALA A 196 -5.49 -17.87 2.71
CA ALA A 196 -5.63 -18.37 1.35
C ALA A 196 -5.05 -17.36 0.33
N ASP A 197 -3.72 -17.12 0.41
CA ASP A 197 -3.03 -16.15 -0.41
C ASP A 197 -1.58 -16.60 -0.67
N PRO A 198 -1.10 -16.66 -1.91
CA PRO A 198 0.32 -16.88 -2.21
C PRO A 198 1.27 -15.92 -1.48
N LEU A 199 0.87 -14.65 -1.27
CA LEU A 199 1.68 -13.61 -0.62
C LEU A 199 1.69 -13.69 0.91
N ARG A 200 0.98 -14.68 1.51
CA ARG A 200 0.83 -14.83 2.97
C ARG A 200 2.17 -14.83 3.70
N ASP A 201 3.06 -15.72 3.30
CA ASP A 201 4.27 -15.99 4.09
C ASP A 201 5.32 -14.90 3.91
N GLU A 202 5.45 -14.28 2.73
CA GLU A 202 6.31 -13.12 2.54
C GLU A 202 5.80 -11.90 3.33
N GLY A 203 4.47 -11.71 3.39
CA GLY A 203 3.86 -10.67 4.21
C GLY A 203 4.10 -10.86 5.72
N ARG A 204 4.02 -12.13 6.21
CA ARG A 204 4.39 -12.50 7.58
C ARG A 204 5.86 -12.22 7.86
N ALA A 205 6.74 -12.69 6.97
CA ALA A 205 8.19 -12.51 7.11
C ALA A 205 8.55 -11.02 7.15
N TYR A 206 7.91 -10.21 6.32
CA TYR A 206 8.13 -8.77 6.32
C TYR A 206 7.67 -8.10 7.61
N ALA A 207 6.50 -8.49 8.14
CA ALA A 207 5.99 -7.99 9.42
C ALA A 207 6.94 -8.30 10.58
N GLU A 208 7.47 -9.52 10.62
CA GLU A 208 8.45 -9.90 11.65
C GLU A 208 9.77 -9.16 11.46
N LYS A 209 10.27 -9.03 10.23
CA LYS A 209 11.50 -8.28 9.96
C LYS A 209 11.40 -6.81 10.38
N LEU A 210 10.25 -6.17 10.17
CA LEU A 210 10.02 -4.80 10.65
C LEU A 210 10.07 -4.72 12.18
N LYS A 211 9.46 -5.68 12.90
CA LYS A 211 9.52 -5.75 14.39
C LYS A 211 10.94 -5.96 14.89
N GLU A 212 11.68 -6.88 14.28
CA GLU A 212 13.09 -7.15 14.61
C GLU A 212 13.98 -5.91 14.43
N ASN A 213 13.60 -5.01 13.51
CA ASN A 213 14.25 -3.72 13.31
C ASN A 213 13.67 -2.59 14.20
N GLY A 214 12.90 -2.94 15.23
CA GLY A 214 12.42 -2.01 16.26
C GLY A 214 11.22 -1.15 15.87
N ASN A 215 10.51 -1.48 14.78
CA ASN A 215 9.32 -0.73 14.39
C ASN A 215 8.07 -1.22 15.14
N ASP A 216 7.11 -0.31 15.32
CA ASP A 216 5.78 -0.64 15.85
C ASP A 216 4.92 -1.27 14.73
N VAL A 217 4.58 -2.55 14.88
CA VAL A 217 3.86 -3.33 13.85
C VAL A 217 2.68 -4.06 14.46
N GLU A 218 1.47 -3.71 14.05
CA GLU A 218 0.28 -4.52 14.25
C GLU A 218 0.08 -5.41 13.01
N HIS A 219 0.28 -6.73 13.16
CA HIS A 219 0.00 -7.70 12.09
C HIS A 219 -1.28 -8.46 12.38
N VAL A 220 -2.16 -8.55 11.39
CA VAL A 220 -3.45 -9.27 11.46
C VAL A 220 -3.60 -10.18 10.26
N GLU A 221 -3.87 -11.46 10.53
CA GLU A 221 -4.17 -12.44 9.49
C GLU A 221 -5.66 -12.78 9.47
N TYR A 222 -6.24 -12.82 8.27
CA TYR A 222 -7.60 -13.24 8.03
C TYR A 222 -7.62 -14.66 7.45
N SER A 223 -8.35 -15.58 8.12
CA SER A 223 -8.38 -17.01 7.76
C SER A 223 -9.60 -17.41 6.93
N ASP A 224 -10.58 -16.53 6.83
CA ASP A 224 -11.90 -16.79 6.21
C ASP A 224 -12.12 -16.01 4.91
N THR A 225 -11.06 -15.48 4.33
CA THR A 225 -11.11 -14.66 3.12
C THR A 225 -10.00 -15.06 2.12
N VAL A 226 -9.98 -14.40 0.96
CA VAL A 226 -9.00 -14.58 -0.10
C VAL A 226 -8.30 -13.26 -0.43
N HIS A 227 -7.22 -13.30 -1.21
CA HIS A 227 -6.57 -12.09 -1.73
C HIS A 227 -7.62 -11.12 -2.35
N ALA A 228 -7.37 -9.83 -2.27
CA ALA A 228 -8.25 -8.74 -2.73
C ALA A 228 -9.58 -8.55 -1.94
N PHE A 229 -9.87 -9.35 -0.90
CA PHE A 229 -11.11 -9.25 -0.13
C PHE A 229 -11.36 -7.84 0.42
N PHE A 230 -10.31 -7.12 0.79
CA PHE A 230 -10.41 -5.80 1.38
C PHE A 230 -11.13 -4.78 0.47
N SER A 231 -11.02 -4.95 -0.84
CA SER A 231 -11.70 -4.09 -1.84
C SER A 231 -13.22 -4.27 -1.88
N TRP A 232 -13.76 -5.30 -1.24
CA TRP A 232 -15.19 -5.63 -1.24
C TRP A 232 -15.94 -5.18 0.02
N ALA A 233 -15.45 -4.15 0.69
CA ALA A 233 -16.05 -3.63 1.93
C ALA A 233 -17.51 -3.19 1.81
N THR A 234 -17.98 -2.89 0.60
CA THR A 234 -19.39 -2.55 0.34
C THR A 234 -20.26 -3.77 0.06
N VAL A 235 -19.67 -4.97 -0.06
CA VAL A 235 -20.38 -6.21 -0.45
C VAL A 235 -20.35 -7.23 0.68
N PHE A 236 -19.18 -7.48 1.29
CA PHE A 236 -18.99 -8.52 2.30
C PHE A 236 -18.74 -7.95 3.69
N GLU A 237 -19.38 -8.54 4.70
CA GLU A 237 -19.28 -8.09 6.09
C GLU A 237 -17.85 -8.31 6.67
N SER A 238 -17.16 -9.40 6.29
CA SER A 238 -15.75 -9.63 6.68
C SER A 238 -14.82 -8.52 6.17
N SER A 239 -14.99 -8.17 4.90
CA SER A 239 -14.25 -7.07 4.26
C SER A 239 -14.53 -5.73 4.94
N LYS A 240 -15.80 -5.44 5.23
CA LYS A 240 -16.21 -4.23 5.93
C LYS A 240 -15.57 -4.14 7.31
N LYS A 241 -15.61 -5.22 8.09
CA LYS A 241 -14.97 -5.27 9.42
C LYS A 241 -13.46 -5.05 9.35
N ALA A 242 -12.81 -5.60 8.33
CA ALA A 242 -11.37 -5.43 8.12
C ALA A 242 -11.02 -3.96 7.81
N VAL A 243 -11.77 -3.31 6.90
CA VAL A 243 -11.55 -1.89 6.58
C VAL A 243 -11.88 -1.00 7.80
N ASP A 244 -12.96 -1.28 8.52
CA ASP A 244 -13.32 -0.53 9.75
C ASP A 244 -12.21 -0.65 10.82
N LYS A 245 -11.61 -1.84 10.98
CA LYS A 245 -10.50 -2.07 11.91
C LYS A 245 -9.23 -1.31 11.47
N ALA A 246 -8.87 -1.36 10.20
CA ALA A 246 -7.75 -0.61 9.65
C ALA A 246 -7.93 0.90 9.82
N CYS A 247 -9.13 1.44 9.55
CA CYS A 247 -9.43 2.86 9.77
C CYS A 247 -9.34 3.26 11.24
N LYS A 248 -9.76 2.38 12.17
CA LYS A 248 -9.59 2.62 13.62
C LYS A 248 -8.11 2.67 14.01
N SER A 249 -7.27 1.79 13.45
CA SER A 249 -5.83 1.79 13.69
C SER A 249 -5.17 3.08 13.18
N ILE A 250 -5.51 3.53 11.97
CA ILE A 250 -5.09 4.84 11.45
C ILE A 250 -5.50 5.97 12.39
N ASN A 251 -6.76 6.00 12.83
CA ASN A 251 -7.25 7.06 13.72
C ASN A 251 -6.51 7.08 15.07
N LYS A 252 -6.21 5.90 15.63
CA LYS A 252 -5.43 5.79 16.87
C LYS A 252 -4.01 6.34 16.69
N ALA A 253 -3.38 6.09 15.55
CA ALA A 253 -2.04 6.57 15.25
C ALA A 253 -1.98 8.09 15.00
N LEU A 254 -3.04 8.67 14.45
CA LEU A 254 -3.08 10.08 14.09
C LEU A 254 -3.64 11.01 15.21
N GLY A 255 -4.20 10.47 16.24
CA GLY A 255 -4.77 11.24 17.37
C GLY A 255 -6.11 11.85 16.99
#